data_4f785a7d4fb8f1ffd54717cf483c672c
#
_entry.id   4f785a7d4fb8f1ffd54717cf483c672c
#
_cell.length_a   1.000
_cell.length_b   1.000
_cell.length_c   1.000
_cell.angle_alpha   90.00
_cell.angle_beta   90.00
_cell.angle_gamma   90.00
#
_symmetry.space_group_name_H-M   'P 1'
#
loop_
_entity.id
_entity.type
_entity.pdbx_description
1 polymer ?
#
loop_
_entity_poly.entity_id
_entity_poly.type
_entity_poly.pdbx_seq_one_letter_code
_entity_poly.pdbx_strand_id
1 'polypeptide(L)'
;MLARVDHRAQLMPLFHELGHLKRITSAGRDGSIATRLFLQAWGELVAGEMPADVMRRTVVAAVAAGRLGDLDLAKLRQLGLTDVEASTVLQAGFDAVSEALDPSFATQLKEMVSEAAATGPLPPFVVLLAAQPRAGVTCPGKPRMMLLPAENHAEHSIIVAVYAVLLAADYGADPTTVFLAGLGHHFHNAAMPDSGFTGEVLLGNLLERVIGTARDRAMSELPAPLQDLMREALLVIADDRSPEGRAFHAADVIDRVLEIEQHLAKAHATMDMVLRDYELVHAGPVKAFHDATLREVGLL
;
A
#
# COMPACT_ATOMS: atom_id res chain seq x y z
N MET A 1 35.97 4.75 7.09
CA MET A 1 34.99 4.14 6.19
C MET A 1 33.63 4.48 6.75
N LEU A 2 32.97 5.52 6.25
CA LEU A 2 31.60 5.89 6.68
C LEU A 2 30.71 4.70 6.33
N ALA A 3 29.96 4.16 7.32
CA ALA A 3 28.94 3.16 7.06
C ALA A 3 27.98 3.73 6.00
N ARG A 4 27.77 3.01 4.89
CA ARG A 4 26.69 3.36 3.96
C ARG A 4 25.41 3.34 4.77
N VAL A 5 24.73 4.48 4.87
CA VAL A 5 23.38 4.54 5.40
C VAL A 5 22.55 3.59 4.53
N ASP A 6 21.81 2.68 5.16
CA ASP A 6 20.94 1.76 4.44
C ASP A 6 19.91 2.59 3.62
N HIS A 7 19.82 2.35 2.32
CA HIS A 7 18.90 3.07 1.44
C HIS A 7 17.46 3.00 1.96
N ARG A 8 17.04 1.88 2.52
CA ARG A 8 15.72 1.70 3.13
C ARG A 8 15.44 2.69 4.26
N ALA A 9 16.45 3.00 5.08
CA ALA A 9 16.32 4.03 6.12
C ALA A 9 16.19 5.44 5.53
N GLN A 10 16.77 5.70 4.35
CA GLN A 10 16.63 6.98 3.64
C GLN A 10 15.22 7.17 3.05
N LEU A 11 14.49 6.09 2.77
CA LEU A 11 13.10 6.13 2.30
C LEU A 11 12.10 6.45 3.43
N MET A 12 12.46 6.30 4.70
CA MET A 12 11.51 6.45 5.81
C MET A 12 10.79 7.81 5.85
N PRO A 13 11.45 8.98 5.64
CA PRO A 13 10.74 10.25 5.57
C PRO A 13 9.67 10.27 4.46
N LEU A 14 9.97 9.71 3.29
CA LEU A 14 9.01 9.59 2.19
C LEU A 14 7.84 8.66 2.57
N PHE A 15 8.10 7.53 3.22
CA PHE A 15 7.06 6.61 3.67
C PHE A 15 6.12 7.26 4.68
N HIS A 16 6.62 8.04 5.63
CA HIS A 16 5.77 8.83 6.53
C HIS A 16 4.84 9.78 5.77
N GLU A 17 5.35 10.48 4.75
CA GLU A 17 4.54 11.38 3.93
C GLU A 17 3.48 10.63 3.10
N LEU A 18 3.86 9.52 2.46
CA LEU A 18 2.94 8.70 1.69
C LEU A 18 1.83 8.09 2.57
N GLY A 19 2.15 7.71 3.81
CA GLY A 19 1.15 7.27 4.79
C GLY A 19 0.06 8.31 5.07
N HIS A 20 0.37 9.61 4.98
CA HIS A 20 -0.62 10.68 5.14
C HIS A 20 -1.69 10.70 4.05
N LEU A 21 -1.43 10.12 2.86
CA LEU A 21 -2.40 10.05 1.77
C LEU A 21 -3.68 9.31 2.15
N LYS A 22 -3.63 8.45 3.16
CA LYS A 22 -4.78 7.78 3.78
C LYS A 22 -5.71 8.76 4.52
N ARG A 23 -5.25 9.97 4.84
CA ARG A 23 -5.97 10.96 5.65
C ARG A 23 -6.30 12.23 4.90
N ILE A 24 -5.69 12.47 3.73
CA ILE A 24 -5.94 13.66 2.93
C ILE A 24 -7.20 13.44 2.09
N THR A 25 -8.21 14.25 2.38
CA THR A 25 -9.49 14.28 1.65
C THR A 25 -9.74 15.67 1.07
N SER A 26 -10.61 15.79 0.08
CA SER A 26 -10.97 17.06 -0.55
C SER A 26 -12.46 17.20 -0.71
N ALA A 27 -12.97 18.41 -0.59
CA ALA A 27 -14.37 18.70 -0.86
C ALA A 27 -14.75 18.33 -2.31
N GLY A 28 -15.85 17.62 -2.47
CA GLY A 28 -16.36 17.17 -3.78
C GLY A 28 -15.63 15.99 -4.41
N ARG A 29 -14.80 15.28 -3.62
CA ARG A 29 -14.19 13.99 -3.99
C ARG A 29 -14.37 13.00 -2.84
N ASP A 30 -14.91 11.83 -3.14
CA ASP A 30 -15.12 10.77 -2.16
C ASP A 30 -13.81 10.06 -1.81
N GLY A 31 -13.66 9.69 -0.55
CA GLY A 31 -12.51 8.98 -0.01
C GLY A 31 -11.22 9.82 0.10
N SER A 32 -10.19 9.22 0.61
CA SER A 32 -8.85 9.78 0.68
C SER A 32 -8.14 9.73 -0.68
N ILE A 33 -6.96 10.38 -0.79
CA ILE A 33 -6.12 10.24 -1.98
C ILE A 33 -5.73 8.78 -2.18
N ALA A 34 -5.35 8.06 -1.12
CA ALA A 34 -4.99 6.65 -1.20
C ALA A 34 -6.16 5.79 -1.71
N THR A 35 -7.39 6.01 -1.20
CA THR A 35 -8.58 5.33 -1.73
C THR A 35 -8.74 5.55 -3.24
N ARG A 36 -8.62 6.79 -3.72
CA ARG A 36 -8.77 7.09 -5.15
C ARG A 36 -7.67 6.49 -6.01
N LEU A 37 -6.43 6.49 -5.55
CA LEU A 37 -5.32 5.82 -6.25
C LEU A 37 -5.58 4.30 -6.38
N PHE A 38 -6.12 3.67 -5.33
CA PHE A 38 -6.51 2.27 -5.38
C PHE A 38 -7.59 2.00 -6.42
N LEU A 39 -8.67 2.80 -6.40
CA LEU A 39 -9.77 2.67 -7.36
C LEU A 39 -9.28 2.90 -8.80
N GLN A 40 -8.42 3.89 -9.01
CA GLN A 40 -7.85 4.20 -10.32
C GLN A 40 -6.98 3.04 -10.82
N ALA A 41 -6.06 2.53 -9.99
CA ALA A 41 -5.18 1.42 -10.38
C ALA A 41 -6.00 0.18 -10.82
N TRP A 42 -7.05 -0.17 -10.09
CA TRP A 42 -7.94 -1.26 -10.47
C TRP A 42 -8.73 -0.95 -11.75
N GLY A 43 -9.21 0.27 -11.90
CA GLY A 43 -9.91 0.69 -13.14
C GLY A 43 -9.01 0.54 -14.37
N GLU A 44 -7.75 0.96 -14.27
CA GLU A 44 -6.76 0.82 -15.34
C GLU A 44 -6.43 -0.65 -15.64
N LEU A 45 -6.16 -1.46 -14.61
CA LEU A 45 -5.89 -2.90 -14.78
C LEU A 45 -7.05 -3.63 -15.47
N VAL A 46 -8.29 -3.34 -15.06
CA VAL A 46 -9.49 -3.96 -15.65
C VAL A 46 -9.76 -3.46 -17.08
N ALA A 47 -9.35 -2.25 -17.41
CA ALA A 47 -9.37 -1.72 -18.79
C ALA A 47 -8.35 -2.43 -19.71
N GLY A 48 -7.43 -3.22 -19.15
CA GLY A 48 -6.40 -3.94 -19.90
C GLY A 48 -5.10 -3.16 -20.08
N GLU A 49 -4.90 -2.08 -19.33
CA GLU A 49 -3.63 -1.37 -19.29
C GLU A 49 -2.50 -2.29 -18.78
N MET A 50 -1.29 -2.06 -19.26
CA MET A 50 -0.14 -2.87 -18.87
C MET A 50 0.17 -2.68 -17.38
N PRO A 51 0.27 -3.76 -16.57
CA PRO A 51 0.49 -3.64 -15.12
C PRO A 51 1.73 -2.80 -14.75
N ALA A 52 2.79 -2.87 -15.54
CA ALA A 52 3.99 -2.06 -15.31
C ALA A 52 3.74 -0.55 -15.50
N ASP A 53 2.86 -0.15 -16.40
CA ASP A 53 2.51 1.25 -16.62
C ASP A 53 1.54 1.74 -15.55
N VAL A 54 0.55 0.92 -15.18
CA VAL A 54 -0.34 1.20 -14.03
C VAL A 54 0.48 1.42 -12.76
N MET A 55 1.44 0.55 -12.49
CA MET A 55 2.36 0.65 -11.35
C MET A 55 3.12 1.98 -11.38
N ARG A 56 3.75 2.35 -12.51
CA ARG A 56 4.52 3.59 -12.62
C ARG A 56 3.63 4.83 -12.43
N ARG A 57 2.46 4.89 -13.10
CA ARG A 57 1.49 5.99 -12.94
C ARG A 57 1.03 6.13 -11.50
N THR A 58 0.70 5.02 -10.85
CA THR A 58 0.27 5.01 -9.44
C THR A 58 1.36 5.52 -8.51
N VAL A 59 2.58 5.02 -8.66
CA VAL A 59 3.69 5.42 -7.79
C VAL A 59 4.05 6.90 -7.97
N VAL A 60 4.16 7.38 -9.22
CA VAL A 60 4.48 8.79 -9.44
C VAL A 60 3.37 9.72 -8.95
N ALA A 61 2.10 9.33 -9.10
CA ALA A 61 0.96 10.10 -8.57
C ALA A 61 0.98 10.13 -7.05
N ALA A 62 1.25 9.01 -6.36
CA ALA A 62 1.38 8.96 -4.92
C ALA A 62 2.53 9.85 -4.41
N VAL A 63 3.71 9.76 -5.03
CA VAL A 63 4.89 10.55 -4.65
C VAL A 63 4.63 12.04 -4.85
N ALA A 64 4.08 12.46 -5.99
CA ALA A 64 3.73 13.87 -6.24
C ALA A 64 2.68 14.39 -5.25
N ALA A 65 1.68 13.56 -4.91
CA ALA A 65 0.63 13.90 -3.96
C ALA A 65 1.17 14.14 -2.54
N GLY A 66 2.32 13.58 -2.16
CA GLY A 66 2.99 13.86 -0.90
C GLY A 66 3.25 15.36 -0.69
N ARG A 67 3.45 16.13 -1.75
CA ARG A 67 3.65 17.59 -1.70
C ARG A 67 2.45 18.40 -2.21
N LEU A 68 1.76 17.88 -3.21
CA LEU A 68 0.67 18.60 -3.87
C LEU A 68 -0.70 18.32 -3.26
N GLY A 69 -0.77 17.34 -2.34
CA GLY A 69 -2.05 16.88 -1.83
C GLY A 69 -2.93 16.40 -2.98
N ASP A 70 -4.17 16.87 -3.05
CA ASP A 70 -5.17 16.45 -4.03
C ASP A 70 -5.15 17.26 -5.35
N LEU A 71 -4.03 17.93 -5.66
CA LEU A 71 -3.83 18.62 -6.94
C LEU A 71 -3.28 17.65 -7.98
N ASP A 72 -4.14 16.81 -8.54
CA ASP A 72 -3.82 15.93 -9.67
C ASP A 72 -4.00 16.64 -11.02
N LEU A 73 -3.65 15.96 -12.12
CA LEU A 73 -3.75 16.49 -13.49
C LEU A 73 -5.17 16.98 -13.82
N ALA A 74 -6.19 16.22 -13.43
CA ALA A 74 -7.59 16.58 -13.70
C ALA A 74 -8.00 17.84 -12.93
N LYS A 75 -7.59 17.95 -11.68
CA LYS A 75 -7.87 19.13 -10.84
C LYS A 75 -7.15 20.37 -11.36
N LEU A 76 -5.88 20.25 -11.74
CA LEU A 76 -5.10 21.36 -12.30
C LEU A 76 -5.71 21.87 -13.60
N ARG A 77 -6.15 20.98 -14.50
CA ARG A 77 -6.91 21.33 -15.71
C ARG A 77 -8.22 22.04 -15.40
N GLN A 78 -8.98 21.52 -14.43
CA GLN A 78 -10.23 22.15 -13.97
C GLN A 78 -10.01 23.57 -13.43
N LEU A 79 -8.84 23.82 -12.84
CA LEU A 79 -8.43 25.14 -12.33
C LEU A 79 -7.85 26.06 -13.41
N GLY A 80 -7.84 25.62 -14.67
CA GLY A 80 -7.49 26.45 -15.83
C GLY A 80 -6.05 26.33 -16.32
N LEU A 81 -5.24 25.37 -15.78
CA LEU A 81 -3.90 25.13 -16.30
C LEU A 81 -3.96 24.36 -17.62
N THR A 82 -3.04 24.70 -18.51
CA THR A 82 -2.73 23.89 -19.70
C THR A 82 -2.05 22.57 -19.29
N ASP A 83 -2.03 21.59 -20.19
CA ASP A 83 -1.36 20.30 -19.92
C ASP A 83 0.12 20.48 -19.60
N VAL A 84 0.80 21.39 -20.26
CA VAL A 84 2.22 21.70 -20.03
C VAL A 84 2.43 22.29 -18.64
N GLU A 85 1.60 23.25 -18.24
CA GLU A 85 1.68 23.86 -16.91
C GLU A 85 1.35 22.87 -15.83
N ALA A 86 0.30 22.06 -15.99
CA ALA A 86 -0.08 21.03 -15.05
C ALA A 86 1.02 19.96 -14.90
N SER A 87 1.60 19.49 -16.00
CA SER A 87 2.73 18.56 -15.99
C SER A 87 3.95 19.14 -15.25
N THR A 88 4.24 20.44 -15.47
CA THR A 88 5.34 21.12 -14.79
C THR A 88 5.13 21.14 -13.27
N VAL A 89 3.90 21.43 -12.81
CA VAL A 89 3.55 21.43 -11.39
C VAL A 89 3.68 20.02 -10.79
N LEU A 90 3.16 19.01 -11.48
CA LEU A 90 3.23 17.61 -11.02
C LEU A 90 4.68 17.11 -10.96
N GLN A 91 5.51 17.45 -11.95
CA GLN A 91 6.93 17.13 -11.95
C GLN A 91 7.67 17.81 -10.80
N ALA A 92 7.37 19.07 -10.52
CA ALA A 92 7.97 19.77 -9.38
C ALA A 92 7.56 19.14 -8.04
N GLY A 93 6.30 18.71 -7.89
CA GLY A 93 5.85 17.97 -6.71
C GLY A 93 6.56 16.64 -6.53
N PHE A 94 6.76 15.89 -7.61
CA PHE A 94 7.53 14.66 -7.60
C PHE A 94 9.01 14.90 -7.24
N ASP A 95 9.66 15.86 -7.90
CA ASP A 95 11.08 16.18 -7.69
C ASP A 95 11.37 16.60 -6.25
N ALA A 96 10.42 17.26 -5.59
CA ALA A 96 10.57 17.73 -4.20
C ALA A 96 10.75 16.60 -3.16
N VAL A 97 10.43 15.36 -3.50
CA VAL A 97 10.52 14.20 -2.57
C VAL A 97 11.24 12.99 -3.18
N SER A 98 11.62 13.04 -4.45
CA SER A 98 12.21 11.92 -5.17
C SER A 98 13.72 11.75 -4.93
N GLU A 99 14.37 12.63 -4.15
CA GLU A 99 15.82 12.58 -3.89
C GLU A 99 16.28 11.25 -3.27
N ALA A 100 15.40 10.61 -2.49
CA ALA A 100 15.67 9.31 -1.88
C ALA A 100 15.53 8.12 -2.86
N LEU A 101 14.98 8.32 -4.05
CA LEU A 101 14.75 7.25 -5.03
C LEU A 101 16.00 6.96 -5.86
N ASP A 102 16.12 5.73 -6.36
CA ASP A 102 17.14 5.43 -7.39
C ASP A 102 16.96 6.36 -8.58
N PRO A 103 18.04 7.05 -9.05
CA PRO A 103 17.91 8.06 -10.10
C PRO A 103 17.37 7.52 -11.43
N SER A 104 17.68 6.26 -11.80
CA SER A 104 17.19 5.66 -13.05
C SER A 104 15.70 5.35 -12.94
N PHE A 105 15.25 4.87 -11.79
CA PHE A 105 13.85 4.60 -11.52
C PHE A 105 13.04 5.90 -11.41
N ALA A 106 13.56 6.92 -10.72
CA ALA A 106 12.94 8.24 -10.64
C ALA A 106 12.72 8.85 -12.05
N THR A 107 13.69 8.67 -12.96
CA THR A 107 13.55 9.13 -14.36
C THR A 107 12.39 8.42 -15.06
N GLN A 108 12.29 7.08 -14.94
CA GLN A 108 11.20 6.29 -15.53
C GLN A 108 9.83 6.69 -14.98
N LEU A 109 9.74 6.96 -13.67
CA LEU A 109 8.51 7.43 -13.03
C LEU A 109 8.11 8.82 -13.56
N LYS A 110 9.08 9.72 -13.70
CA LYS A 110 8.84 11.10 -14.13
C LYS A 110 8.25 11.18 -15.55
N GLU A 111 8.57 10.24 -16.43
CA GLU A 111 7.98 10.14 -17.77
C GLU A 111 6.47 9.90 -17.73
N MET A 112 5.96 9.28 -16.65
CA MET A 112 4.55 8.91 -16.48
C MET A 112 3.69 9.97 -15.77
N VAL A 113 4.28 11.09 -15.30
CA VAL A 113 3.64 12.11 -14.43
C VAL A 113 2.32 12.66 -14.96
N SER A 114 2.18 12.78 -16.27
CA SER A 114 0.98 13.37 -16.92
C SER A 114 0.30 12.42 -17.90
N GLU A 115 0.68 11.15 -17.90
CA GLU A 115 0.02 10.16 -18.76
C GLU A 115 -1.39 9.84 -18.26
N ALA A 116 -2.34 9.89 -19.18
CA ALA A 116 -3.69 9.45 -18.94
C ALA A 116 -3.85 8.00 -19.42
N ALA A 117 -4.62 7.22 -18.67
CA ALA A 117 -4.94 5.84 -19.02
C ALA A 117 -6.44 5.64 -19.16
N ALA A 118 -6.83 4.61 -19.89
CA ALA A 118 -8.21 4.16 -19.93
C ALA A 118 -8.58 3.52 -18.57
N THR A 119 -9.82 3.73 -18.14
CA THR A 119 -10.35 3.08 -16.92
C THR A 119 -11.58 2.26 -17.29
N GLY A 120 -11.62 1.02 -16.80
CA GLY A 120 -12.76 0.11 -16.90
C GLY A 120 -13.71 0.22 -15.71
N PRO A 121 -14.84 -0.50 -15.76
CA PRO A 121 -15.75 -0.59 -14.63
C PRO A 121 -15.08 -1.29 -13.44
N LEU A 122 -15.23 -0.71 -12.26
CA LEU A 122 -14.65 -1.29 -11.05
C LEU A 122 -15.36 -2.60 -10.67
N PRO A 123 -14.62 -3.68 -10.43
CA PRO A 123 -15.17 -4.90 -9.86
C PRO A 123 -15.80 -4.62 -8.48
N PRO A 124 -16.89 -5.31 -8.09
CA PRO A 124 -17.55 -5.10 -6.81
C PRO A 124 -16.61 -5.23 -5.61
N PHE A 125 -15.66 -6.18 -5.62
CA PHE A 125 -14.72 -6.36 -4.51
C PHE A 125 -13.86 -5.10 -4.26
N VAL A 126 -13.50 -4.35 -5.28
CA VAL A 126 -12.70 -3.11 -5.17
C VAL A 126 -13.44 -2.06 -4.36
N VAL A 127 -14.73 -1.88 -4.64
CA VAL A 127 -15.60 -0.95 -3.90
C VAL A 127 -15.81 -1.43 -2.46
N LEU A 128 -15.95 -2.74 -2.25
CA LEU A 128 -16.09 -3.32 -0.92
C LEU A 128 -14.83 -3.10 -0.08
N LEU A 129 -13.63 -3.29 -0.63
CA LEU A 129 -12.37 -3.02 0.07
C LEU A 129 -12.20 -1.54 0.45
N ALA A 130 -12.65 -0.63 -0.42
CA ALA A 130 -12.64 0.81 -0.12
C ALA A 130 -13.65 1.21 0.99
N ALA A 131 -14.70 0.42 1.17
CA ALA A 131 -15.70 0.62 2.22
C ALA A 131 -15.41 -0.17 3.51
N GLN A 132 -14.56 -1.20 3.47
CA GLN A 132 -14.28 -2.08 4.60
C GLN A 132 -13.18 -1.49 5.50
N PRO A 133 -13.51 -1.02 6.71
CA PRO A 133 -12.50 -0.52 7.65
C PRO A 133 -11.67 -1.68 8.21
N ARG A 134 -10.42 -1.39 8.54
CA ARG A 134 -9.55 -2.33 9.24
C ARG A 134 -9.89 -2.42 10.73
N ALA A 135 -9.60 -3.58 11.32
CA ALA A 135 -10.01 -3.93 12.67
C ALA A 135 -9.33 -3.12 13.79
N GLY A 136 -8.31 -2.33 13.48
CA GLY A 136 -7.41 -1.77 14.49
C GLY A 136 -6.44 -2.83 15.03
N VAL A 137 -5.94 -2.65 16.24
CA VAL A 137 -5.01 -3.60 16.86
C VAL A 137 -5.78 -4.58 17.74
N THR A 138 -5.62 -5.87 17.49
CA THR A 138 -6.25 -6.95 18.28
C THR A 138 -5.21 -7.97 18.73
N CYS A 139 -5.38 -8.46 19.95
CA CYS A 139 -4.56 -9.54 20.50
C CYS A 139 -5.45 -10.41 21.39
N PRO A 140 -5.35 -11.76 21.34
CA PRO A 140 -6.11 -12.64 22.24
C PRO A 140 -5.93 -12.25 23.71
N GLY A 141 -7.04 -12.17 24.45
CA GLY A 141 -7.04 -11.80 25.86
C GLY A 141 -6.87 -10.30 26.15
N LYS A 142 -6.75 -9.45 25.14
CA LYS A 142 -6.67 -7.99 25.28
C LYS A 142 -7.91 -7.31 24.69
N PRO A 143 -8.34 -6.16 25.24
CA PRO A 143 -9.32 -5.30 24.57
C PRO A 143 -8.79 -4.82 23.21
N ARG A 144 -9.69 -4.69 22.23
CA ARG A 144 -9.35 -4.12 20.92
C ARG A 144 -8.92 -2.66 21.07
N MET A 145 -7.80 -2.29 20.44
CA MET A 145 -7.40 -0.89 20.31
C MET A 145 -7.98 -0.35 18.99
N MET A 146 -8.92 0.58 19.11
CA MET A 146 -9.52 1.24 17.94
C MET A 146 -8.63 2.38 17.49
N LEU A 147 -8.45 2.49 16.17
CA LEU A 147 -7.75 3.59 15.51
C LEU A 147 -8.80 4.47 14.81
N LEU A 148 -8.81 5.76 15.09
CA LEU A 148 -9.83 6.68 14.57
C LEU A 148 -9.17 7.94 13.98
N PRO A 149 -9.50 8.29 12.71
CA PRO A 149 -10.31 7.50 11.78
C PRO A 149 -9.62 6.19 11.37
N ALA A 150 -10.38 5.12 11.24
CA ALA A 150 -9.84 3.85 10.77
C ALA A 150 -9.45 3.97 9.28
N GLU A 151 -8.30 3.40 8.90
CA GLU A 151 -8.01 3.16 7.49
C GLU A 151 -8.93 2.07 6.93
N ASN A 152 -9.17 2.06 5.63
CA ASN A 152 -9.84 0.96 4.94
C ASN A 152 -8.82 0.06 4.23
N HIS A 153 -9.26 -1.11 3.74
CA HIS A 153 -8.37 -2.05 3.07
C HIS A 153 -7.81 -1.53 1.75
N ALA A 154 -8.51 -0.66 1.04
CA ALA A 154 -8.00 -0.03 -0.18
C ALA A 154 -6.83 0.92 0.13
N GLU A 155 -6.94 1.73 1.18
CA GLU A 155 -5.88 2.64 1.64
C GLU A 155 -4.62 1.89 2.02
N HIS A 156 -4.75 0.86 2.85
CA HIS A 156 -3.65 0.01 3.21
C HIS A 156 -3.01 -0.66 1.98
N SER A 157 -3.82 -1.32 1.16
CA SER A 157 -3.31 -2.09 0.02
C SER A 157 -2.53 -1.24 -0.99
N ILE A 158 -3.00 -0.02 -1.28
CA ILE A 158 -2.31 0.85 -2.23
C ILE A 158 -1.00 1.40 -1.64
N ILE A 159 -0.97 1.74 -0.36
CA ILE A 159 0.25 2.24 0.27
C ILE A 159 1.28 1.11 0.40
N VAL A 160 0.87 -0.10 0.78
CA VAL A 160 1.74 -1.28 0.74
C VAL A 160 2.28 -1.54 -0.67
N ALA A 161 1.44 -1.45 -1.70
CA ALA A 161 1.87 -1.61 -3.09
C ALA A 161 2.93 -0.56 -3.49
N VAL A 162 2.73 0.70 -3.14
CA VAL A 162 3.69 1.78 -3.40
C VAL A 162 5.00 1.56 -2.65
N TYR A 163 4.96 1.24 -1.35
CA TYR A 163 6.15 0.96 -0.56
C TYR A 163 6.94 -0.25 -1.11
N ALA A 164 6.23 -1.32 -1.48
CA ALA A 164 6.87 -2.52 -2.04
C ALA A 164 7.63 -2.21 -3.34
N VAL A 165 7.06 -1.38 -4.21
CA VAL A 165 7.73 -0.91 -5.45
C VAL A 165 8.97 -0.08 -5.12
N LEU A 166 8.89 0.85 -4.16
CA LEU A 166 10.03 1.68 -3.77
C LEU A 166 11.15 0.87 -3.09
N LEU A 167 10.82 -0.24 -2.45
CA LEU A 167 11.77 -1.17 -1.84
C LEU A 167 12.28 -2.25 -2.82
N ALA A 168 11.65 -2.42 -3.99
CA ALA A 168 11.94 -3.55 -4.87
C ALA A 168 13.43 -3.66 -5.25
N ALA A 169 14.08 -2.55 -5.57
CA ALA A 169 15.49 -2.53 -5.94
C ALA A 169 16.41 -3.01 -4.80
N ASP A 170 16.11 -2.68 -3.54
CA ASP A 170 16.90 -3.09 -2.38
C ASP A 170 16.88 -4.60 -2.13
N TYR A 171 15.81 -5.26 -2.58
CA TYR A 171 15.65 -6.71 -2.47
C TYR A 171 15.96 -7.45 -3.78
N GLY A 172 16.15 -6.74 -4.90
CA GLY A 172 16.30 -7.34 -6.23
C GLY A 172 15.00 -7.95 -6.75
N ALA A 173 13.86 -7.40 -6.34
CA ALA A 173 12.51 -7.86 -6.68
C ALA A 173 12.00 -7.24 -7.98
N ASP A 174 11.07 -7.94 -8.66
CA ASP A 174 10.30 -7.34 -9.76
C ASP A 174 9.25 -6.37 -9.22
N PRO A 175 9.34 -5.06 -9.57
CA PRO A 175 8.45 -4.04 -9.02
C PRO A 175 6.98 -4.24 -9.44
N THR A 176 6.72 -4.83 -10.61
CA THR A 176 5.35 -5.08 -11.08
C THR A 176 4.69 -6.19 -10.26
N THR A 177 5.41 -7.25 -9.98
CA THR A 177 4.92 -8.38 -9.16
C THR A 177 4.59 -7.92 -7.74
N VAL A 178 5.48 -7.15 -7.10
CA VAL A 178 5.22 -6.67 -5.73
C VAL A 178 4.09 -5.63 -5.68
N PHE A 179 3.92 -4.83 -6.73
CA PHE A 179 2.77 -3.92 -6.86
C PHE A 179 1.45 -4.68 -6.89
N LEU A 180 1.33 -5.70 -7.75
CA LEU A 180 0.13 -6.53 -7.85
C LEU A 180 -0.14 -7.30 -6.56
N ALA A 181 0.90 -7.84 -5.92
CA ALA A 181 0.78 -8.50 -4.62
C ALA A 181 0.23 -7.52 -3.56
N GLY A 182 0.78 -6.30 -3.49
CA GLY A 182 0.31 -5.24 -2.60
C GLY A 182 -1.15 -4.87 -2.85
N LEU A 183 -1.60 -4.77 -4.11
CA LEU A 183 -2.99 -4.47 -4.43
C LEU A 183 -3.97 -5.59 -4.01
N GLY A 184 -3.54 -6.85 -4.10
CA GLY A 184 -4.43 -8.00 -3.98
C GLY A 184 -4.40 -8.76 -2.66
N HIS A 185 -3.44 -8.49 -1.75
CA HIS A 185 -3.23 -9.33 -0.56
C HIS A 185 -4.43 -9.36 0.41
N HIS A 186 -5.31 -8.38 0.34
CA HIS A 186 -6.55 -8.31 1.13
C HIS A 186 -7.83 -8.66 0.36
N PHE A 187 -7.76 -9.34 -0.78
CA PHE A 187 -8.95 -9.74 -1.55
C PHE A 187 -10.04 -10.39 -0.70
N HIS A 188 -9.66 -11.22 0.26
CA HIS A 188 -10.60 -11.90 1.14
C HIS A 188 -11.45 -10.93 1.98
N ASN A 189 -10.93 -9.76 2.33
CA ASN A 189 -11.66 -8.79 3.14
C ASN A 189 -12.78 -8.08 2.38
N ALA A 190 -12.90 -8.24 1.08
CA ALA A 190 -14.09 -7.79 0.35
C ALA A 190 -15.37 -8.55 0.79
N ALA A 191 -15.24 -9.83 1.13
CA ALA A 191 -16.36 -10.67 1.57
C ALA A 191 -16.30 -11.03 3.06
N MET A 192 -15.10 -11.04 3.65
CA MET A 192 -14.86 -11.35 5.05
C MET A 192 -14.60 -10.06 5.83
N PRO A 193 -15.49 -9.65 6.76
CA PRO A 193 -15.21 -8.52 7.64
C PRO A 193 -13.90 -8.71 8.40
N ASP A 194 -13.13 -7.64 8.58
CA ASP A 194 -11.87 -7.71 9.29
C ASP A 194 -12.11 -7.97 10.79
N SER A 195 -11.83 -9.19 11.21
CA SER A 195 -11.92 -9.61 12.60
C SER A 195 -10.65 -9.34 13.41
N GLY A 196 -9.57 -8.97 12.73
CA GLY A 196 -8.22 -8.82 13.27
C GLY A 196 -7.62 -10.16 13.71
N PHE A 197 -6.39 -10.11 14.19
CA PHE A 197 -5.64 -11.30 14.61
C PHE A 197 -6.40 -12.18 15.62
N THR A 198 -7.12 -11.58 16.56
CA THR A 198 -7.95 -12.35 17.52
C THR A 198 -9.00 -13.20 16.82
N GLY A 199 -9.68 -12.65 15.80
CA GLY A 199 -10.67 -13.39 15.03
C GLY A 199 -10.03 -14.50 14.20
N GLU A 200 -8.87 -14.27 13.61
CA GLU A 200 -8.10 -15.28 12.88
C GLU A 200 -7.71 -16.45 13.77
N VAL A 201 -7.20 -16.18 14.98
CA VAL A 201 -6.87 -17.21 15.98
C VAL A 201 -8.11 -18.03 16.35
N LEU A 202 -9.29 -17.40 16.49
CA LEU A 202 -10.53 -18.10 16.82
C LEU A 202 -11.06 -18.97 15.67
N LEU A 203 -10.79 -18.59 14.42
CA LEU A 203 -11.10 -19.45 13.25
C LEU A 203 -10.20 -20.68 13.19
N GLY A 204 -8.98 -20.59 13.71
CA GLY A 204 -8.05 -21.72 13.83
C GLY A 204 -7.83 -22.44 12.48
N ASN A 205 -8.04 -23.76 12.47
CA ASN A 205 -7.87 -24.58 11.27
C ASN A 205 -8.90 -24.31 10.15
N LEU A 206 -9.89 -23.49 10.38
CA LEU A 206 -10.87 -23.09 9.37
C LEU A 206 -10.45 -21.84 8.60
N LEU A 207 -9.46 -21.10 9.11
CA LEU A 207 -9.04 -19.80 8.59
C LEU A 207 -8.66 -19.86 7.11
N GLU A 208 -7.77 -20.77 6.74
CA GLU A 208 -7.32 -20.89 5.33
C GLU A 208 -8.47 -21.17 4.36
N ARG A 209 -9.43 -22.01 4.76
CA ARG A 209 -10.61 -22.30 3.93
C ARG A 209 -11.50 -21.06 3.77
N VAL A 210 -11.71 -20.30 4.83
CA VAL A 210 -12.52 -19.07 4.80
C VAL A 210 -11.85 -18.02 3.93
N ILE A 211 -10.55 -17.77 4.15
CA ILE A 211 -9.75 -16.82 3.35
C ILE A 211 -9.72 -17.26 1.88
N GLY A 212 -9.46 -18.53 1.59
CA GLY A 212 -9.42 -19.05 0.23
C GLY A 212 -10.74 -18.83 -0.50
N THR A 213 -11.87 -19.21 0.13
CA THR A 213 -13.21 -19.01 -0.45
C THR A 213 -13.50 -17.55 -0.74
N ALA A 214 -13.18 -16.65 0.19
CA ALA A 214 -13.40 -15.21 0.00
C ALA A 214 -12.49 -14.61 -1.08
N ARG A 215 -11.23 -15.04 -1.14
CA ARG A 215 -10.25 -14.66 -2.18
C ARG A 215 -10.71 -15.11 -3.56
N ASP A 216 -11.11 -16.37 -3.70
CA ASP A 216 -11.55 -16.93 -4.98
C ASP A 216 -12.78 -16.18 -5.51
N ARG A 217 -13.68 -15.76 -4.62
CA ARG A 217 -14.84 -14.95 -4.99
C ARG A 217 -14.41 -13.60 -5.58
N ALA A 218 -13.53 -12.85 -4.91
CA ALA A 218 -13.02 -11.60 -5.44
C ALA A 218 -12.25 -11.80 -6.75
N MET A 219 -11.41 -12.83 -6.82
CA MET A 219 -10.65 -13.18 -8.01
C MET A 219 -11.55 -13.46 -9.20
N SER A 220 -12.69 -14.11 -9.00
CA SER A 220 -13.64 -14.43 -10.07
C SER A 220 -14.30 -13.23 -10.73
N GLU A 221 -14.22 -12.05 -10.11
CA GLU A 221 -14.74 -10.78 -10.66
C GLU A 221 -13.78 -10.12 -11.65
N LEU A 222 -12.54 -10.60 -11.75
CA LEU A 222 -11.52 -10.08 -12.66
C LEU A 222 -11.60 -10.71 -14.06
N PRO A 223 -11.17 -9.99 -15.13
CA PRO A 223 -10.92 -10.60 -16.43
C PRO A 223 -9.90 -11.73 -16.35
N ALA A 224 -10.10 -12.82 -17.12
CA ALA A 224 -9.27 -14.03 -17.04
C ALA A 224 -7.75 -13.77 -17.13
N PRO A 225 -7.22 -12.95 -18.06
CA PRO A 225 -5.78 -12.67 -18.09
C PRO A 225 -5.27 -12.00 -16.81
N LEU A 226 -6.07 -11.12 -16.21
CA LEU A 226 -5.70 -10.45 -14.96
C LEU A 226 -5.79 -11.40 -13.76
N GLN A 227 -6.73 -12.37 -13.78
CA GLN A 227 -6.77 -13.42 -12.75
C GLN A 227 -5.46 -14.21 -12.68
N ASP A 228 -4.89 -14.57 -13.84
CA ASP A 228 -3.66 -15.37 -13.90
C ASP A 228 -2.47 -14.58 -13.35
N LEU A 229 -2.34 -13.31 -13.76
CA LEU A 229 -1.32 -12.40 -13.23
C LEU A 229 -1.44 -12.21 -11.71
N MET A 230 -2.66 -12.04 -11.21
CA MET A 230 -2.92 -11.88 -9.78
C MET A 230 -2.62 -13.16 -8.99
N ARG A 231 -2.94 -14.36 -9.54
CA ARG A 231 -2.59 -15.63 -8.89
C ARG A 231 -1.08 -15.77 -8.72
N GLU A 232 -0.30 -15.45 -9.76
CA GLU A 232 1.16 -15.49 -9.69
C GLU A 232 1.70 -14.48 -8.70
N ALA A 233 1.25 -13.22 -8.75
CA ALA A 233 1.69 -12.19 -7.83
C ALA A 233 1.38 -12.53 -6.36
N LEU A 234 0.22 -13.14 -6.08
CA LEU A 234 -0.16 -13.49 -4.71
C LEU A 234 0.62 -14.69 -4.13
N LEU A 235 1.40 -15.42 -4.93
CA LEU A 235 2.28 -16.48 -4.39
C LEU A 235 3.37 -15.91 -3.48
N VAL A 236 3.82 -14.67 -3.71
CA VAL A 236 4.90 -14.05 -2.94
C VAL A 236 4.51 -13.74 -1.48
N ILE A 237 3.22 -13.68 -1.16
CA ILE A 237 2.76 -13.39 0.19
C ILE A 237 2.89 -14.58 1.17
N ALA A 238 3.23 -15.77 0.66
CA ALA A 238 3.31 -16.97 1.48
C ALA A 238 4.49 -16.95 2.47
N ASP A 239 5.63 -16.38 2.06
CA ASP A 239 6.85 -16.33 2.86
C ASP A 239 7.86 -15.30 2.32
N ASP A 240 9.02 -15.19 3.00
CA ASP A 240 10.13 -14.28 2.68
C ASP A 240 11.27 -14.95 1.89
N ARG A 241 11.05 -16.07 1.21
CA ARG A 241 12.11 -16.81 0.49
C ARG A 241 12.47 -16.18 -0.84
N SER A 242 11.53 -15.51 -1.51
CA SER A 242 11.78 -14.79 -2.75
C SER A 242 12.15 -13.31 -2.50
N PRO A 243 12.87 -12.66 -3.43
CA PRO A 243 13.07 -11.22 -3.39
C PRO A 243 11.75 -10.44 -3.29
N GLU A 244 10.74 -10.83 -4.06
CA GLU A 244 9.42 -10.23 -4.10
C GLU A 244 8.69 -10.41 -2.75
N GLY A 245 8.75 -11.62 -2.17
CA GLY A 245 8.16 -11.88 -0.85
C GLY A 245 8.77 -11.00 0.22
N ARG A 246 10.10 -10.82 0.20
CA ARG A 246 10.81 -9.93 1.13
C ARG A 246 10.43 -8.47 0.95
N ALA A 247 10.37 -7.97 -0.28
CA ALA A 247 9.96 -6.60 -0.56
C ALA A 247 8.51 -6.33 -0.13
N PHE A 248 7.61 -7.26 -0.43
CA PHE A 248 6.21 -7.19 -0.01
C PHE A 248 6.05 -7.19 1.52
N HIS A 249 6.65 -8.16 2.22
CA HIS A 249 6.52 -8.25 3.69
C HIS A 249 7.20 -7.08 4.42
N ALA A 250 8.29 -6.54 3.85
CA ALA A 250 8.88 -5.32 4.39
C ALA A 250 7.91 -4.13 4.26
N ALA A 251 7.29 -3.95 3.10
CA ALA A 251 6.31 -2.89 2.87
C ALA A 251 5.08 -3.02 3.79
N ASP A 252 4.52 -4.22 3.91
CA ASP A 252 3.34 -4.47 4.75
C ASP A 252 3.62 -4.18 6.23
N VAL A 253 4.75 -4.66 6.76
CA VAL A 253 5.08 -4.42 8.17
C VAL A 253 5.42 -2.95 8.43
N ILE A 254 6.09 -2.27 7.51
CA ILE A 254 6.41 -0.84 7.65
C ILE A 254 5.10 -0.03 7.64
N ASP A 255 4.20 -0.25 6.67
CA ASP A 255 2.93 0.48 6.62
C ASP A 255 2.09 0.25 7.88
N ARG A 256 2.00 -0.99 8.35
CA ARG A 256 1.27 -1.34 9.57
C ARG A 256 1.80 -0.61 10.80
N VAL A 257 3.13 -0.54 10.95
CA VAL A 257 3.75 0.13 12.11
C VAL A 257 3.62 1.64 11.99
N LEU A 258 3.84 2.24 10.82
CA LEU A 258 3.67 3.67 10.60
C LEU A 258 2.23 4.14 10.80
N GLU A 259 1.24 3.33 10.40
CA GLU A 259 -0.18 3.61 10.66
C GLU A 259 -0.44 3.75 12.16
N ILE A 260 0.08 2.83 12.97
CA ILE A 260 -0.06 2.89 14.43
C ILE A 260 0.68 4.10 15.00
N GLU A 261 1.89 4.37 14.56
CA GLU A 261 2.69 5.50 15.03
C GLU A 261 1.96 6.84 14.84
N GLN A 262 1.34 7.06 13.68
CA GLN A 262 0.55 8.27 13.40
C GLN A 262 -0.61 8.45 14.40
N HIS A 263 -1.24 7.37 14.83
CA HIS A 263 -2.31 7.41 15.83
C HIS A 263 -1.78 7.63 17.25
N LEU A 264 -0.67 6.99 17.61
CA LEU A 264 -0.08 7.06 18.94
C LEU A 264 0.54 8.42 19.25
N ALA A 265 0.99 9.16 18.26
CA ALA A 265 1.54 10.51 18.44
C ALA A 265 0.60 11.46 19.20
N LYS A 266 -0.69 11.15 19.26
CA LYS A 266 -1.73 11.91 19.96
C LYS A 266 -2.38 11.15 21.13
N ALA A 267 -1.93 9.94 21.45
CA ALA A 267 -2.50 9.08 22.48
C ALA A 267 -1.50 8.84 23.63
N HIS A 268 -1.97 8.33 24.76
CA HIS A 268 -1.11 7.91 25.89
C HIS A 268 -0.48 6.52 25.70
N ALA A 269 -0.73 5.85 24.58
CA ALA A 269 -0.11 4.57 24.25
C ALA A 269 1.29 4.78 23.63
N THR A 270 2.19 3.81 23.83
CA THR A 270 3.54 3.83 23.27
C THR A 270 3.70 2.72 22.25
N MET A 271 4.66 2.88 21.32
CA MET A 271 5.02 1.82 20.37
C MET A 271 5.51 0.57 21.10
N ASP A 272 6.28 0.71 22.19
CA ASP A 272 6.72 -0.42 23.00
C ASP A 272 5.55 -1.27 23.51
N MET A 273 4.51 -0.62 24.03
CA MET A 273 3.28 -1.30 24.44
C MET A 273 2.60 -2.04 23.29
N VAL A 274 2.51 -1.41 22.10
CA VAL A 274 1.83 -2.03 20.95
C VAL A 274 2.64 -3.19 20.38
N LEU A 275 3.95 -3.06 20.29
CA LEU A 275 4.83 -4.09 19.74
C LEU A 275 4.95 -5.30 20.68
N ARG A 276 5.05 -5.07 22.01
CA ARG A 276 5.28 -6.12 23.02
C ARG A 276 3.99 -6.67 23.61
N ASP A 277 3.10 -5.78 24.11
CA ASP A 277 1.92 -6.22 24.85
C ASP A 277 0.77 -6.64 23.92
N TYR A 278 0.69 -6.05 22.73
CA TYR A 278 -0.32 -6.38 21.72
C TYR A 278 0.24 -7.24 20.59
N GLU A 279 1.54 -7.56 20.64
CA GLU A 279 2.21 -8.38 19.63
C GLU A 279 1.85 -7.95 18.19
N LEU A 280 1.95 -6.64 17.87
CA LEU A 280 1.56 -6.09 16.56
C LEU A 280 2.19 -6.87 15.41
N VAL A 281 3.44 -7.30 15.59
CA VAL A 281 4.15 -8.20 14.68
C VAL A 281 4.08 -9.61 15.25
N HIS A 282 3.05 -10.35 14.84
CA HIS A 282 2.72 -11.67 15.38
C HIS A 282 3.76 -12.74 15.04
N ALA A 283 3.77 -13.82 15.84
CA ALA A 283 4.51 -15.02 15.51
C ALA A 283 4.03 -15.62 14.18
N GLY A 284 4.98 -16.10 13.35
CA GLY A 284 4.69 -16.67 12.05
C GLY A 284 5.95 -16.87 11.21
N PRO A 285 5.84 -17.41 10.00
CA PRO A 285 6.99 -17.77 9.17
C PRO A 285 7.88 -16.57 8.80
N VAL A 286 7.33 -15.36 8.75
CA VAL A 286 8.06 -14.13 8.41
C VAL A 286 8.41 -13.24 9.61
N LYS A 287 8.08 -13.65 10.85
CA LYS A 287 8.31 -12.85 12.06
C LYS A 287 9.76 -12.38 12.19
N ALA A 288 10.71 -13.30 12.01
CA ALA A 288 12.14 -12.97 12.12
C ALA A 288 12.57 -11.94 11.07
N PHE A 289 12.03 -12.04 9.85
CA PHE A 289 12.28 -11.08 8.77
C PHE A 289 11.66 -9.71 9.11
N HIS A 290 10.42 -9.67 9.58
CA HIS A 290 9.75 -8.43 10.02
C HIS A 290 10.56 -7.72 11.10
N ASP A 291 10.98 -8.44 12.16
CA ASP A 291 11.78 -7.85 13.24
C ASP A 291 13.14 -7.34 12.75
N ALA A 292 13.77 -8.05 11.82
CA ALA A 292 15.02 -7.58 11.21
C ALA A 292 14.79 -6.31 10.41
N THR A 293 13.77 -6.28 9.55
CA THR A 293 13.38 -5.11 8.75
C THR A 293 13.13 -3.89 9.63
N LEU A 294 12.33 -4.06 10.70
CA LEU A 294 12.00 -2.93 11.59
C LEU A 294 13.23 -2.37 12.32
N ARG A 295 14.19 -3.22 12.72
CA ARG A 295 15.46 -2.75 13.29
C ARG A 295 16.31 -2.02 12.26
N GLU A 296 16.38 -2.53 11.03
CA GLU A 296 17.17 -1.91 9.95
C GLU A 296 16.69 -0.51 9.60
N VAL A 297 15.38 -0.26 9.68
CA VAL A 297 14.78 1.06 9.40
C VAL A 297 14.56 1.91 10.66
N GLY A 298 14.97 1.44 11.85
CA GLY A 298 14.90 2.21 13.10
C GLY A 298 13.52 2.28 13.75
N LEU A 299 12.64 1.31 13.49
CA LEU A 299 11.29 1.21 14.07
C LEU A 299 11.21 0.22 15.26
N LEU A 300 12.29 -0.52 15.55
CA LEU A 300 12.51 -1.36 16.73
C LEU A 300 13.84 -1.05 17.39
#